data_3106966dcb131c0975d4e8960b31145a
#
_entry.id   3106966dcb131c0975d4e8960b31145a
#
_cell.length_a   1.000
_cell.length_b   1.000
_cell.length_c   1.000
_cell.angle_alpha   90.00
_cell.angle_beta   90.00
_cell.angle_gamma   90.00
#
_symmetry.space_group_name_H-M   'P 1'
#
loop_
_entity.id
_entity.type
_entity.pdbx_description
1 polymer ?
#
loop_
_entity_poly.entity_id
_entity_poly.type
_entity_poly.pdbx_seq_one_letter_code
_entity_poly.pdbx_strand_id
1 'polypeptide(L)'
;MLIRNANFLDCEDIFKWRNDQSSRAMSIDQTQLNYAEHLEWFKKSLTEPRKKIYISEIEGIKAGVIRFDLDIDCLKAEVSINMNPIMCNKGYGKVFLVKSIDSYLNKNNVDLCAQIKTDNIISQKIFSHAGFCNVSKRNEVFYFERSLSIISFKEVNTDDTKILYELLKSRSHSISHDSIPSYKDHANF
;
A
#
# COMPACT_ATOMS: atom_id res chain seq x y z
N MET A 1 -15.73 4.38 -7.47
CA MET A 1 -14.36 4.17 -8.00
C MET A 1 -14.28 2.76 -8.54
N LEU A 2 -14.04 2.62 -9.83
CA LEU A 2 -13.72 1.37 -10.53
C LEU A 2 -12.19 1.20 -10.57
N ILE A 3 -11.69 -0.03 -10.40
CA ILE A 3 -10.27 -0.36 -10.60
C ILE A 3 -10.20 -1.44 -11.68
N ARG A 4 -9.39 -1.20 -12.68
CA ARG A 4 -9.13 -2.15 -13.78
C ARG A 4 -7.65 -2.29 -14.08
N ASN A 5 -7.29 -3.34 -14.78
CA ASN A 5 -5.95 -3.45 -15.35
C ASN A 5 -5.72 -2.31 -16.35
N ALA A 6 -4.48 -1.80 -16.36
CA ALA A 6 -4.07 -0.89 -17.42
C ALA A 6 -4.03 -1.61 -18.77
N ASN A 7 -4.27 -0.87 -19.82
CA ASN A 7 -4.11 -1.31 -21.20
C ASN A 7 -3.35 -0.25 -22.01
N PHE A 8 -3.06 -0.53 -23.26
CA PHE A 8 -2.24 0.34 -24.09
C PHE A 8 -2.81 1.77 -24.26
N LEU A 9 -4.13 1.94 -24.20
CA LEU A 9 -4.79 3.25 -24.31
C LEU A 9 -4.57 4.16 -23.08
N ASP A 10 -3.96 3.65 -22.03
CA ASP A 10 -3.65 4.42 -20.82
C ASP A 10 -2.25 5.08 -20.88
N CYS A 11 -1.44 4.72 -21.86
CA CYS A 11 -0.03 5.13 -21.95
C CYS A 11 0.14 6.65 -21.93
N GLU A 12 -0.61 7.36 -22.75
CA GLU A 12 -0.51 8.82 -22.89
C GLU A 12 -0.94 9.55 -21.62
N ASP A 13 -2.02 9.10 -20.96
CA ASP A 13 -2.49 9.69 -19.71
C ASP A 13 -1.45 9.51 -18.59
N ILE A 14 -0.91 8.28 -18.45
CA ILE A 14 0.13 7.98 -17.46
C ILE A 14 1.38 8.84 -17.71
N PHE A 15 1.79 8.98 -18.97
CA PHE A 15 2.90 9.83 -19.36
C PHE A 15 2.68 11.29 -18.95
N LYS A 16 1.49 11.86 -19.26
CA LYS A 16 1.12 13.22 -18.89
C LYS A 16 1.14 13.42 -17.38
N TRP A 17 0.54 12.47 -16.61
CA TRP A 17 0.51 12.56 -15.15
C TRP A 17 1.90 12.46 -14.52
N ARG A 18 2.77 11.59 -15.07
CA ARG A 18 4.15 11.44 -14.57
C ARG A 18 5.00 12.66 -14.88
N ASN A 19 4.75 13.34 -15.99
CA ASN A 19 5.46 14.56 -16.41
C ASN A 19 4.86 15.86 -15.86
N ASP A 20 3.73 15.80 -15.17
CA ASP A 20 3.20 16.96 -14.46
C ASP A 20 4.22 17.49 -13.45
N GLN A 21 4.36 18.81 -13.36
CA GLN A 21 5.36 19.45 -12.51
C GLN A 21 5.21 19.08 -11.04
N SER A 22 3.98 19.06 -10.53
CA SER A 22 3.70 18.71 -9.13
C SER A 22 3.98 17.24 -8.85
N SER A 23 3.62 16.35 -9.77
CA SER A 23 3.92 14.91 -9.69
C SER A 23 5.42 14.63 -9.70
N ARG A 24 6.17 15.31 -10.58
CA ARG A 24 7.63 15.17 -10.64
C ARG A 24 8.32 15.67 -9.37
N ALA A 25 7.88 16.81 -8.83
CA ALA A 25 8.43 17.36 -7.60
C ALA A 25 8.33 16.37 -6.42
N MET A 26 7.25 15.58 -6.38
CA MET A 26 6.99 14.57 -5.33
C MET A 26 7.58 13.20 -5.64
N SER A 27 8.16 13.00 -6.81
CA SER A 27 8.83 11.76 -7.23
C SER A 27 10.29 11.73 -6.78
N ILE A 28 10.83 10.53 -6.51
CA ILE A 28 12.25 10.35 -6.21
C ILE A 28 13.09 10.75 -7.42
N ASP A 29 12.79 10.19 -8.57
CA ASP A 29 13.35 10.64 -9.84
C ASP A 29 12.46 11.77 -10.40
N GLN A 30 13.00 12.97 -10.48
CA GLN A 30 12.31 14.18 -10.95
C GLN A 30 12.53 14.46 -12.44
N THR A 31 13.27 13.58 -13.13
CA THR A 31 13.57 13.74 -14.53
C THR A 31 12.30 13.74 -15.39
N GLN A 32 12.23 14.63 -16.34
CA GLN A 32 11.16 14.64 -17.34
C GLN A 32 11.33 13.46 -18.27
N LEU A 33 10.27 12.66 -18.42
CA LEU A 33 10.29 11.49 -19.29
C LEU A 33 10.20 11.91 -20.76
N ASN A 34 10.93 11.20 -21.62
CA ASN A 34 10.74 11.21 -23.06
C ASN A 34 9.57 10.29 -23.43
N TYR A 35 8.71 10.72 -24.35
CA TYR A 35 7.53 9.93 -24.72
C TYR A 35 7.87 8.59 -25.40
N ALA A 36 8.88 8.56 -26.27
CA ALA A 36 9.27 7.33 -26.94
C ALA A 36 9.80 6.28 -25.95
N GLU A 37 10.64 6.71 -25.00
CA GLU A 37 11.16 5.84 -23.92
C GLU A 37 10.05 5.34 -23.01
N HIS A 38 9.11 6.23 -22.64
CA HIS A 38 7.95 5.87 -21.85
C HIS A 38 7.04 4.84 -22.56
N LEU A 39 6.81 5.02 -23.86
CA LEU A 39 6.01 4.12 -24.68
C LEU A 39 6.61 2.71 -24.72
N GLU A 40 7.92 2.59 -24.94
CA GLU A 40 8.62 1.31 -24.95
C GLU A 40 8.62 0.64 -23.57
N TRP A 41 8.89 1.42 -22.52
CA TRP A 41 8.80 0.94 -21.14
C TRP A 41 7.38 0.44 -20.82
N PHE A 42 6.34 1.19 -21.20
CA PHE A 42 4.95 0.85 -20.90
C PHE A 42 4.51 -0.42 -21.61
N LYS A 43 4.86 -0.58 -22.91
CA LYS A 43 4.61 -1.82 -23.67
C LYS A 43 5.22 -3.03 -22.97
N LYS A 44 6.49 -2.95 -22.57
CA LYS A 44 7.18 -4.02 -21.84
C LYS A 44 6.48 -4.30 -20.50
N SER A 45 6.11 -3.25 -19.77
CA SER A 45 5.47 -3.37 -18.46
C SER A 45 4.10 -4.03 -18.51
N LEU A 46 3.34 -3.89 -19.59
CA LEU A 46 2.03 -4.56 -19.75
C LEU A 46 2.15 -6.07 -19.95
N THR A 47 3.28 -6.55 -20.44
CA THR A 47 3.55 -7.97 -20.72
C THR A 47 4.46 -8.65 -19.70
N GLU A 48 5.09 -7.88 -18.80
CA GLU A 48 5.99 -8.39 -17.77
C GLU A 48 5.17 -9.04 -16.63
N PRO A 49 5.30 -10.35 -16.40
CA PRO A 49 4.50 -11.06 -15.38
C PRO A 49 4.70 -10.54 -13.96
N ARG A 50 5.88 -10.00 -13.65
CA ARG A 50 6.21 -9.42 -12.34
C ARG A 50 5.72 -8.00 -12.16
N LYS A 51 5.06 -7.41 -13.17
CA LYS A 51 4.50 -6.07 -13.09
C LYS A 51 2.98 -6.12 -13.16
N LYS A 52 2.35 -5.39 -12.27
CA LYS A 52 0.90 -5.20 -12.28
C LYS A 52 0.58 -3.73 -12.25
N ILE A 53 -0.17 -3.26 -13.24
CA ILE A 53 -0.56 -1.87 -13.36
C ILE A 53 -2.09 -1.78 -13.34
N TYR A 54 -2.61 -0.98 -12.41
CA TYR A 54 -4.04 -0.68 -12.32
C TYR A 54 -4.31 0.79 -12.62
N ILE A 55 -5.45 1.04 -13.24
CA ILE A 55 -6.03 2.37 -13.43
C ILE A 55 -7.28 2.48 -12.55
N SER A 56 -7.44 3.61 -11.88
CA SER A 56 -8.70 3.95 -11.22
C SER A 56 -9.54 4.87 -12.11
N GLU A 57 -10.85 4.65 -12.09
CA GLU A 57 -11.83 5.48 -12.78
C GLU A 57 -12.93 5.91 -11.80
N ILE A 58 -13.35 7.18 -11.89
CA ILE A 58 -14.41 7.78 -11.11
C ILE A 58 -15.31 8.51 -12.09
N GLU A 59 -16.57 8.08 -12.21
CA GLU A 59 -17.55 8.67 -13.12
C GLU A 59 -17.04 8.78 -14.58
N GLY A 60 -16.33 7.74 -15.02
CA GLY A 60 -15.75 7.67 -16.37
C GLY A 60 -14.45 8.45 -16.57
N ILE A 61 -13.97 9.16 -15.55
CA ILE A 61 -12.70 9.90 -15.61
C ILE A 61 -11.59 9.04 -15.01
N LYS A 62 -10.49 8.87 -15.74
CA LYS A 62 -9.28 8.20 -15.22
C LYS A 62 -8.65 9.04 -14.12
N ALA A 63 -8.60 8.50 -12.90
CA ALA A 63 -8.23 9.25 -11.71
C ALA A 63 -6.78 9.02 -11.25
N GLY A 64 -6.13 7.95 -11.70
CA GLY A 64 -4.74 7.67 -11.35
C GLY A 64 -4.28 6.29 -11.80
N VAL A 65 -3.00 6.05 -11.61
CA VAL A 65 -2.30 4.78 -11.87
C VAL A 65 -1.60 4.30 -10.62
N ILE A 66 -1.65 3.00 -10.38
CA ILE A 66 -0.85 2.31 -9.37
C ILE A 66 -0.11 1.15 -10.00
N ARG A 67 1.14 0.94 -9.59
CA ARG A 67 1.99 -0.13 -10.10
C ARG A 67 2.54 -0.94 -8.94
N PHE A 68 2.58 -2.25 -9.14
CA PHE A 68 3.25 -3.22 -8.30
C PHE A 68 4.36 -3.86 -9.12
N ASP A 69 5.59 -3.72 -8.65
CA ASP A 69 6.79 -4.32 -9.25
C ASP A 69 7.29 -5.41 -8.31
N LEU A 70 7.02 -6.67 -8.64
CA LEU A 70 7.46 -7.82 -7.85
C LEU A 70 8.97 -8.03 -8.06
N ASP A 71 9.70 -8.24 -6.98
CA ASP A 71 11.14 -8.53 -7.02
C ASP A 71 11.43 -9.89 -7.68
N ILE A 72 12.71 -10.15 -7.94
CA ILE A 72 13.14 -11.36 -8.63
C ILE A 72 12.88 -12.62 -7.80
N ASP A 73 12.94 -12.50 -6.48
CA ASP A 73 12.73 -13.61 -5.54
C ASP A 73 11.24 -13.83 -5.24
N CYS A 74 10.36 -13.01 -5.80
CA CYS A 74 8.90 -13.05 -5.63
C CYS A 74 8.43 -12.95 -4.17
N LEU A 75 9.22 -12.30 -3.30
CA LEU A 75 8.94 -12.15 -1.89
C LEU A 75 8.35 -10.78 -1.53
N LYS A 76 8.71 -9.75 -2.30
CA LYS A 76 8.31 -8.38 -2.03
C LYS A 76 7.91 -7.65 -3.31
N ALA A 77 6.86 -6.84 -3.26
CA ALA A 77 6.46 -5.99 -4.37
C ALA A 77 6.57 -4.50 -4.00
N GLU A 78 7.27 -3.73 -4.83
CA GLU A 78 7.31 -2.28 -4.70
C GLU A 78 6.03 -1.66 -5.26
N VAL A 79 5.41 -0.79 -4.46
CA VAL A 79 4.16 -0.10 -4.79
C VAL A 79 4.45 1.36 -5.12
N SER A 80 4.02 1.81 -6.28
CA SER A 80 4.04 3.23 -6.65
C SER A 80 2.66 3.69 -7.11
N ILE A 81 2.29 4.91 -6.72
CA ILE A 81 1.01 5.53 -7.08
C ILE A 81 1.25 6.92 -7.68
N ASN A 82 0.54 7.23 -8.76
CA ASN A 82 0.50 8.57 -9.32
C ASN A 82 -0.96 8.92 -9.67
N MET A 83 -1.42 10.05 -9.18
CA MET A 83 -2.78 10.51 -9.43
C MET A 83 -2.82 11.42 -10.65
N ASN A 84 -3.94 11.40 -11.36
CA ASN A 84 -4.26 12.44 -12.32
C ASN A 84 -4.28 13.80 -11.58
N PRO A 85 -3.52 14.83 -12.00
CA PRO A 85 -3.43 16.10 -11.32
C PRO A 85 -4.78 16.76 -11.02
N ILE A 86 -5.74 16.68 -11.94
CA ILE A 86 -7.10 17.24 -11.74
C ILE A 86 -7.93 16.50 -10.68
N MET A 87 -7.50 15.30 -10.29
CA MET A 87 -8.15 14.45 -9.29
C MET A 87 -7.43 14.46 -7.93
N CYS A 88 -6.34 15.21 -7.80
CA CYS A 88 -5.60 15.35 -6.55
C CYS A 88 -6.42 16.10 -5.48
N ASN A 89 -6.03 15.96 -4.21
CA ASN A 89 -6.62 16.64 -3.03
C ASN A 89 -8.11 16.35 -2.77
N LYS A 90 -8.70 15.33 -3.43
CA LYS A 90 -10.09 14.90 -3.26
C LYS A 90 -10.24 13.63 -2.40
N GLY A 91 -9.15 13.14 -1.79
CA GLY A 91 -9.13 11.93 -0.99
C GLY A 91 -9.11 10.61 -1.79
N TYR A 92 -9.17 10.67 -3.11
CA TYR A 92 -9.25 9.47 -3.96
C TYR A 92 -7.99 8.59 -3.92
N GLY A 93 -6.80 9.17 -3.74
CA GLY A 93 -5.54 8.42 -3.67
C GLY A 93 -5.52 7.39 -2.55
N LYS A 94 -6.08 7.72 -1.38
CA LYS A 94 -6.22 6.80 -0.24
C LYS A 94 -7.08 5.59 -0.58
N VAL A 95 -8.28 5.82 -1.14
CA VAL A 95 -9.23 4.76 -1.50
C VAL A 95 -8.66 3.89 -2.63
N PHE A 96 -8.00 4.53 -3.61
CA PHE A 96 -7.37 3.83 -4.72
C PHE A 96 -6.24 2.91 -4.25
N LEU A 97 -5.36 3.40 -3.37
CA LEU A 97 -4.27 2.61 -2.83
C LEU A 97 -4.79 1.37 -2.08
N VAL A 98 -5.71 1.54 -1.14
CA VAL A 98 -6.26 0.42 -0.35
C VAL A 98 -6.92 -0.62 -1.24
N LYS A 99 -7.84 -0.22 -2.11
CA LYS A 99 -8.55 -1.15 -3.00
C LYS A 99 -7.61 -1.88 -3.97
N SER A 100 -6.56 -1.20 -4.46
CA SER A 100 -5.59 -1.82 -5.36
C SER A 100 -4.72 -2.83 -4.64
N ILE A 101 -4.31 -2.54 -3.40
CA ILE A 101 -3.58 -3.49 -2.55
C ILE A 101 -4.43 -4.72 -2.30
N ASP A 102 -5.69 -4.57 -1.91
CA ASP A 102 -6.59 -5.70 -1.68
C ASP A 102 -6.75 -6.56 -2.94
N SER A 103 -6.95 -5.91 -4.10
CA SER A 103 -7.04 -6.60 -5.39
C SER A 103 -5.76 -7.34 -5.78
N TYR A 104 -4.60 -6.78 -5.44
CA TYR A 104 -3.29 -7.37 -5.72
C TYR A 104 -3.00 -8.55 -4.78
N LEU A 105 -3.17 -8.36 -3.47
CA LEU A 105 -2.88 -9.37 -2.45
C LEU A 105 -3.84 -10.56 -2.48
N ASN A 106 -5.06 -10.40 -2.98
CA ASN A 106 -5.98 -11.53 -3.24
C ASN A 106 -5.42 -12.57 -4.22
N LYS A 107 -4.38 -12.22 -4.99
CA LYS A 107 -3.75 -13.10 -5.99
C LYS A 107 -2.27 -13.34 -5.72
N ASN A 108 -1.66 -12.60 -4.80
CA ASN A 108 -0.23 -12.63 -4.52
C ASN A 108 0.00 -12.61 -3.02
N ASN A 109 0.75 -13.58 -2.54
CA ASN A 109 1.10 -13.70 -1.12
C ASN A 109 2.52 -13.16 -0.91
N VAL A 110 2.67 -11.84 -0.90
CA VAL A 110 3.97 -11.14 -0.86
C VAL A 110 3.92 -9.93 0.03
N ASP A 111 5.04 -9.57 0.64
CA ASP A 111 5.20 -8.31 1.34
C ASP A 111 5.15 -7.14 0.35
N LEU A 112 4.73 -5.98 0.84
CA LEU A 112 4.73 -4.75 0.05
C LEU A 112 5.75 -3.76 0.59
N CYS A 113 6.41 -3.02 -0.30
CA CYS A 113 7.26 -1.91 0.07
C CYS A 113 6.98 -0.68 -0.80
N ALA A 114 7.40 0.49 -0.31
CA ALA A 114 7.31 1.73 -1.06
C ALA A 114 8.44 2.67 -0.65
N GLN A 115 8.89 3.49 -1.57
CA GLN A 115 9.87 4.54 -1.36
C GLN A 115 9.18 5.90 -1.50
N ILE A 116 9.30 6.76 -0.50
CA ILE A 116 8.57 8.03 -0.44
C ILE A 116 9.53 9.14 -0.02
N LYS A 117 9.58 10.23 -0.77
CA LYS A 117 10.36 11.42 -0.39
C LYS A 117 9.93 11.94 0.96
N THR A 118 10.87 12.46 1.73
CA THR A 118 10.61 13.02 3.08
C THR A 118 9.70 14.23 3.08
N ASP A 119 9.64 14.98 2.00
CA ASP A 119 8.74 16.13 1.80
C ASP A 119 7.35 15.75 1.23
N ASN A 120 7.18 14.50 0.76
CA ASN A 120 5.88 14.02 0.26
C ASN A 120 4.97 13.54 1.39
N ILE A 121 4.53 14.48 2.23
CA ILE A 121 3.69 14.19 3.42
C ILE A 121 2.36 13.53 3.04
N ILE A 122 1.81 13.86 1.88
CA ILE A 122 0.53 13.27 1.41
C ILE A 122 0.71 11.76 1.18
N SER A 123 1.75 11.35 0.43
CA SER A 123 2.03 9.94 0.20
C SER A 123 2.32 9.21 1.52
N GLN A 124 3.11 9.78 2.43
CA GLN A 124 3.36 9.18 3.73
C GLN A 124 2.06 8.86 4.48
N LYS A 125 1.12 9.82 4.52
CA LYS A 125 -0.18 9.64 5.18
C LYS A 125 -1.04 8.55 4.54
N ILE A 126 -1.11 8.50 3.20
CA ILE A 126 -1.95 7.50 2.54
C ILE A 126 -1.36 6.09 2.64
N PHE A 127 -0.02 5.95 2.58
CA PHE A 127 0.65 4.67 2.77
C PHE A 127 0.53 4.18 4.21
N SER A 128 0.76 5.04 5.21
CA SER A 128 0.53 4.68 6.63
C SER A 128 -0.91 4.23 6.87
N HIS A 129 -1.89 4.94 6.27
CA HIS A 129 -3.30 4.53 6.37
C HIS A 129 -3.57 3.16 5.72
N ALA A 130 -2.84 2.82 4.67
CA ALA A 130 -2.92 1.52 3.99
C ALA A 130 -2.14 0.41 4.73
N GLY A 131 -1.66 0.66 5.94
CA GLY A 131 -0.99 -0.31 6.80
C GLY A 131 0.52 -0.44 6.57
N PHE A 132 1.14 0.50 5.86
CA PHE A 132 2.59 0.53 5.76
C PHE A 132 3.20 1.25 6.97
N CYS A 133 4.33 0.72 7.46
CA CYS A 133 5.15 1.34 8.50
C CYS A 133 6.45 1.86 7.89
N ASN A 134 6.90 3.04 8.35
CA ASN A 134 8.23 3.53 7.99
C ASN A 134 9.30 2.73 8.75
N VAL A 135 10.12 2.00 8.02
CA VAL A 135 11.13 1.11 8.59
C VAL A 135 12.53 1.71 8.56
N SER A 136 12.80 2.64 7.66
CA SER A 136 14.09 3.32 7.58
C SER A 136 14.03 4.62 6.78
N LYS A 137 15.08 5.46 6.96
CA LYS A 137 15.32 6.65 6.16
C LYS A 137 16.74 6.58 5.60
N ARG A 138 16.91 6.85 4.30
CA ARG A 138 18.22 7.04 3.68
C ARG A 138 18.15 8.26 2.77
N ASN A 139 19.06 9.19 2.95
CA ASN A 139 19.01 10.50 2.31
C ASN A 139 17.61 11.14 2.51
N GLU A 140 17.02 11.71 1.48
CA GLU A 140 15.70 12.34 1.51
C GLU A 140 14.56 11.37 1.12
N VAL A 141 14.72 10.05 1.44
CA VAL A 141 13.74 9.00 1.13
C VAL A 141 13.44 8.17 2.37
N PHE A 142 12.16 8.02 2.69
CA PHE A 142 11.64 7.04 3.64
C PHE A 142 11.34 5.72 2.92
N TYR A 143 11.66 4.62 3.58
CA TYR A 143 11.33 3.26 3.15
C TYR A 143 10.18 2.75 4.00
N PHE A 144 9.07 2.48 3.35
CA PHE A 144 7.85 1.96 3.96
C PHE A 144 7.69 0.49 3.63
N GLU A 145 7.24 -0.31 4.61
CA GLU A 145 6.95 -1.72 4.41
C GLU A 145 5.59 -2.07 5.02
N ARG A 146 4.90 -2.98 4.35
CA ARG A 146 3.70 -3.66 4.84
C ARG A 146 3.92 -5.15 4.68
N SER A 147 4.24 -5.81 5.78
CA SER A 147 4.37 -7.26 5.80
C SER A 147 2.99 -7.91 5.75
N LEU A 148 2.88 -8.99 5.02
CA LEU A 148 1.79 -9.93 5.20
C LEU A 148 2.00 -10.60 6.56
N SER A 149 1.39 -10.04 7.58
CA SER A 149 1.22 -10.76 8.82
C SER A 149 0.39 -11.99 8.47
N ILE A 150 0.99 -13.16 8.44
CA ILE A 150 0.24 -14.41 8.49
C ILE A 150 -0.42 -14.41 9.88
N ILE A 151 -1.61 -13.84 9.95
CA ILE A 151 -2.45 -14.03 11.14
C ILE A 151 -2.88 -15.48 11.08
N SER A 152 -2.13 -16.33 11.76
CA SER A 152 -2.56 -17.71 11.97
C SER A 152 -3.48 -17.72 13.17
N PHE A 153 -4.71 -18.16 12.97
CA PHE A 153 -5.59 -18.52 14.09
C PHE A 153 -5.18 -19.91 14.56
N LYS A 154 -4.91 -20.05 15.85
CA LYS A 154 -4.75 -21.35 16.50
C LYS A 154 -5.81 -21.49 17.58
N GLU A 155 -6.17 -22.72 17.90
CA GLU A 155 -6.98 -22.98 19.09
C GLU A 155 -6.19 -22.56 20.33
N VAL A 156 -6.89 -21.87 21.25
CA VAL A 156 -6.33 -21.45 22.53
C VAL A 156 -6.17 -22.67 23.41
N ASN A 157 -5.01 -22.81 24.03
CA ASN A 157 -4.73 -23.87 24.99
C ASN A 157 -4.21 -23.29 26.32
N THR A 158 -3.94 -24.15 27.30
CA THR A 158 -3.49 -23.73 28.63
C THR A 158 -2.17 -22.99 28.63
N ASP A 159 -1.30 -23.19 27.65
CA ASP A 159 0.00 -22.49 27.54
C ASP A 159 -0.18 -21.02 27.16
N ASP A 160 -1.31 -20.67 26.54
CA ASP A 160 -1.63 -19.31 26.13
C ASP A 160 -2.20 -18.45 27.28
N THR A 161 -2.57 -19.05 28.42
CA THR A 161 -3.23 -18.39 29.55
C THR A 161 -2.50 -17.13 30.01
N LYS A 162 -1.17 -17.20 30.13
CA LYS A 162 -0.35 -16.06 30.56
C LYS A 162 -0.38 -14.90 29.58
N ILE A 163 -0.28 -15.19 28.28
CA ILE A 163 -0.31 -14.18 27.20
C ILE A 163 -1.69 -13.51 27.16
N LEU A 164 -2.75 -14.33 27.25
CA LEU A 164 -4.13 -13.83 27.27
C LEU A 164 -4.42 -12.95 28.48
N TYR A 165 -3.85 -13.30 29.65
CA TYR A 165 -3.99 -12.49 30.86
C TYR A 165 -3.27 -11.14 30.74
N GLU A 166 -2.04 -11.10 30.19
CA GLU A 166 -1.33 -9.83 29.95
C GLU A 166 -2.06 -8.96 28.91
N LEU A 167 -2.65 -9.55 27.87
CA LEU A 167 -3.49 -8.84 26.93
C LEU A 167 -4.76 -8.26 27.59
N LEU A 168 -5.37 -9.01 28.51
CA LEU A 168 -6.52 -8.53 29.29
C LEU A 168 -6.15 -7.32 30.14
N LYS A 169 -5.00 -7.35 30.82
CA LYS A 169 -4.47 -6.24 31.63
C LYS A 169 -4.16 -4.99 30.82
N SER A 170 -3.73 -5.14 29.58
CA SER A 170 -3.38 -4.03 28.71
C SER A 170 -4.59 -3.27 28.13
N ARG A 171 -5.80 -3.77 28.32
CA ARG A 171 -7.02 -3.12 27.81
C ARG A 171 -7.36 -1.87 28.60
N SER A 172 -7.66 -0.79 27.92
CA SER A 172 -8.14 0.47 28.53
C SER A 172 -9.63 0.42 28.90
N HIS A 173 -10.40 -0.49 28.25
CA HIS A 173 -11.85 -0.67 28.49
C HIS A 173 -12.21 -2.16 28.41
N SER A 174 -13.07 -2.62 29.31
CA SER A 174 -13.66 -3.96 29.27
C SER A 174 -15.15 -3.85 28.95
N ILE A 175 -15.63 -4.68 28.03
CA ILE A 175 -17.06 -4.76 27.68
C ILE A 175 -17.81 -5.75 28.59
N SER A 176 -17.09 -6.67 29.21
CA SER A 176 -17.70 -7.82 29.94
C SER A 176 -17.45 -7.88 31.44
N HIS A 177 -16.53 -7.06 31.98
CA HIS A 177 -16.18 -7.07 33.40
C HIS A 177 -15.90 -5.66 33.91
N ASP A 178 -16.37 -5.34 35.10
CA ASP A 178 -16.11 -4.07 35.79
C ASP A 178 -14.71 -3.98 36.38
N SER A 179 -13.99 -5.10 36.46
CA SER A 179 -12.61 -5.18 36.95
C SER A 179 -11.82 -6.29 36.25
N ILE A 180 -10.51 -6.16 36.25
CA ILE A 180 -9.62 -7.21 35.71
C ILE A 180 -9.60 -8.36 36.71
N PRO A 181 -9.97 -9.61 36.32
CA PRO A 181 -9.93 -10.77 37.20
C PRO A 181 -8.48 -11.09 37.64
N SER A 182 -8.34 -11.81 38.77
CA SER A 182 -7.01 -12.30 39.14
C SER A 182 -6.51 -13.34 38.13
N TYR A 183 -5.16 -13.53 38.06
CA TYR A 183 -4.60 -14.55 37.15
C TYR A 183 -5.18 -15.96 37.45
N LYS A 184 -5.40 -16.27 38.70
CA LYS A 184 -5.96 -17.56 39.14
C LYS A 184 -7.39 -17.76 38.62
N ASP A 185 -8.22 -16.73 38.67
CA ASP A 185 -9.59 -16.78 38.17
C ASP A 185 -9.60 -16.88 36.65
N HIS A 186 -8.68 -16.17 35.98
CA HIS A 186 -8.54 -16.22 34.53
C HIS A 186 -8.04 -17.60 34.02
N ALA A 187 -7.18 -18.27 34.79
CA ALA A 187 -6.63 -19.58 34.40
C ALA A 187 -7.64 -20.73 34.61
N ASN A 188 -8.75 -20.51 35.31
CA ASN A 188 -9.81 -21.50 35.55
C ASN A 188 -10.98 -21.38 34.56
N PHE A 189 -10.86 -20.49 33.57
CA PHE A 189 -11.82 -20.34 32.47
C PHE A 189 -11.37 -21.17 31.29
#